data_fa81f17abd16bdef0dc0c5167e4322a7
#
_entry.id   fa81f17abd16bdef0dc0c5167e4322a7
#
_cell.length_a   1.000
_cell.length_b   1.000
_cell.length_c   1.000
_cell.angle_alpha   90.00
_cell.angle_beta   90.00
_cell.angle_gamma   90.00
#
_symmetry.space_group_name_H-M   'P 1'
#
loop_
_entity.id
_entity.type
_entity.pdbx_description
1 polymer ?
#
loop_
_entity_poly.entity_id
_entity_poly.type
_entity_poly.pdbx_seq_one_letter_code
_entity_poly.pdbx_strand_id
1 'polypeptide(L)'
;FLMNTCPTVALAFMGVTMLEACSSGGDDSYTGGDTSNGNGGNESSNGNGYTTSGSNVIIDLSHSAFSKLQNDGWMNFTAMRMLLLKIDSSTYRAFTNLCPHASGRLKWSYNTSASKFVCGYHGHSYPDDCQTSGTAGGKLNCYSTSYKDNKLTVTVS
;
A
#
# COMPACT_ATOMS: atom_id res chain seq x y z
N PHE A 1 14.78 -8.56 43.33
CA PHE A 1 16.04 -9.28 43.05
C PHE A 1 15.78 -10.77 43.02
N LEU A 2 15.60 -11.37 41.87
CA LEU A 2 15.64 -12.81 41.70
C LEU A 2 16.39 -13.11 40.39
N MET A 3 17.60 -13.56 40.54
CA MET A 3 18.44 -14.09 39.48
C MET A 3 17.91 -15.48 39.10
N ASN A 4 17.47 -15.66 37.86
CA ASN A 4 17.23 -16.99 37.32
C ASN A 4 18.51 -17.49 36.65
N THR A 5 19.20 -18.34 37.36
CA THR A 5 20.30 -19.14 36.85
C THR A 5 19.75 -20.34 36.08
N CYS A 6 20.06 -20.42 34.80
CA CYS A 6 19.80 -21.61 33.98
C CYS A 6 20.77 -22.73 34.37
N PRO A 7 20.32 -23.95 34.67
CA PRO A 7 21.20 -25.08 34.86
C PRO A 7 21.70 -25.60 33.50
N THR A 8 23.01 -25.56 33.34
CA THR A 8 23.69 -26.21 32.22
C THR A 8 23.71 -27.72 32.49
N VAL A 9 22.93 -28.48 31.74
CA VAL A 9 23.07 -29.95 31.74
C VAL A 9 24.01 -30.32 30.62
N ALA A 10 25.20 -30.73 30.98
CA ALA A 10 26.17 -31.31 30.04
C ALA A 10 25.74 -32.76 29.76
N LEU A 11 25.27 -33.04 28.56
CA LEU A 11 25.14 -34.36 27.99
C LEU A 11 26.13 -34.49 26.83
N ALA A 12 27.30 -35.03 27.18
CA ALA A 12 28.22 -35.58 26.20
C ALA A 12 27.73 -36.97 25.86
N PHE A 13 27.27 -37.18 24.62
CA PHE A 13 27.45 -38.41 23.85
C PHE A 13 26.74 -38.28 22.48
N MET A 14 27.54 -38.50 21.45
CA MET A 14 27.17 -38.70 20.04
C MET A 14 26.65 -37.48 19.27
N GLY A 15 27.59 -36.66 18.81
CA GLY A 15 27.64 -36.23 17.37
C GLY A 15 26.47 -35.46 16.77
N VAL A 16 25.61 -34.80 17.57
CA VAL A 16 24.59 -33.92 17.05
C VAL A 16 24.64 -32.63 17.85
N THR A 17 25.16 -31.57 17.23
CA THR A 17 25.11 -30.23 17.80
C THR A 17 23.72 -29.66 17.61
N MET A 18 22.89 -29.76 18.66
CA MET A 18 21.68 -28.95 18.78
C MET A 18 22.06 -27.62 19.44
N LEU A 19 22.06 -26.58 18.67
CA LEU A 19 22.06 -25.20 19.15
C LEU A 19 20.63 -24.89 19.62
N GLU A 20 20.33 -25.09 20.87
CA GLU A 20 19.12 -24.54 21.48
C GLU A 20 19.40 -23.08 21.85
N ALA A 21 18.86 -22.17 21.05
CA ALA A 21 18.74 -20.76 21.40
C ALA A 21 17.53 -20.61 22.33
N CYS A 22 17.75 -20.23 23.59
CA CYS A 22 16.70 -19.75 24.47
C CYS A 22 16.10 -18.47 23.88
N SER A 23 14.87 -18.54 23.38
CA SER A 23 14.06 -17.38 23.03
C SER A 23 13.15 -17.06 24.21
N SER A 24 13.45 -15.99 24.93
CA SER A 24 12.52 -15.36 25.85
C SER A 24 11.48 -14.58 25.05
N GLY A 25 10.20 -14.75 25.42
CA GLY A 25 9.05 -14.25 24.68
C GLY A 25 9.02 -12.75 24.46
N GLY A 26 8.63 -12.42 23.29
CA GLY A 26 8.13 -11.14 22.81
C GLY A 26 7.23 -11.47 21.64
N ASP A 27 5.96 -11.21 21.84
CA ASP A 27 4.87 -11.46 20.90
C ASP A 27 4.98 -10.45 19.76
N ASP A 28 5.66 -10.83 18.68
CA ASP A 28 5.59 -10.13 17.39
C ASP A 28 5.63 -11.19 16.30
N SER A 29 4.44 -11.50 15.80
CA SER A 29 4.19 -12.41 14.69
C SER A 29 4.72 -11.81 13.39
N TYR A 30 6.00 -11.99 13.12
CA TYR A 30 6.59 -11.74 11.81
C TYR A 30 6.88 -13.08 11.14
N THR A 31 5.97 -13.53 10.32
CA THR A 31 6.20 -14.66 9.43
C THR A 31 7.04 -14.18 8.25
N GLY A 32 8.36 -14.32 8.40
CA GLY A 32 9.30 -14.19 7.30
C GLY A 32 9.66 -15.58 6.80
N GLY A 33 9.68 -15.75 5.51
CA GLY A 33 10.38 -16.84 4.88
C GLY A 33 9.55 -17.60 3.87
N ASP A 34 9.73 -17.30 2.62
CA ASP A 34 9.92 -18.36 1.64
C ASP A 34 10.92 -17.92 0.57
N THR A 35 12.03 -18.62 0.52
CA THR A 35 13.03 -18.58 -0.52
C THR A 35 12.53 -19.39 -1.70
N SER A 36 11.99 -18.71 -2.71
CA SER A 36 11.85 -19.30 -4.05
C SER A 36 12.77 -18.61 -5.02
N ASN A 37 13.84 -19.32 -5.34
CA ASN A 37 14.75 -19.03 -6.44
C ASN A 37 13.99 -19.16 -7.78
N GLY A 38 13.79 -18.04 -8.48
CA GLY A 38 13.12 -17.96 -9.78
C GLY A 38 13.47 -16.68 -10.48
N ASN A 39 14.41 -16.75 -11.39
CA ASN A 39 14.89 -15.70 -12.28
C ASN A 39 13.73 -15.01 -13.02
N GLY A 40 13.56 -13.69 -12.85
CA GLY A 40 12.66 -12.89 -13.70
C GLY A 40 11.91 -11.80 -12.94
N GLY A 41 12.36 -10.55 -13.06
CA GLY A 41 11.59 -9.36 -12.70
C GLY A 41 11.32 -9.20 -11.20
N ASN A 42 11.89 -8.20 -10.58
CA ASN A 42 11.73 -7.92 -9.14
C ASN A 42 10.27 -7.49 -8.82
N GLU A 43 9.35 -8.45 -8.82
CA GLU A 43 7.99 -8.25 -8.32
C GLU A 43 8.02 -8.47 -6.81
N SER A 44 8.09 -7.39 -6.05
CA SER A 44 7.91 -7.45 -4.59
C SER A 44 6.43 -7.68 -4.29
N SER A 45 6.04 -8.92 -4.13
CA SER A 45 4.69 -9.30 -3.71
C SER A 45 4.54 -9.06 -2.21
N ASN A 46 3.90 -7.97 -1.83
CA ASN A 46 3.43 -7.76 -0.47
C ASN A 46 2.06 -8.47 -0.32
N GLY A 47 1.84 -9.23 0.75
CA GLY A 47 0.54 -9.83 1.08
C GLY A 47 -0.62 -8.82 1.24
N ASN A 48 -0.44 -7.57 0.80
CA ASN A 48 -1.36 -6.44 0.89
C ASN A 48 -2.18 -6.19 -0.40
N GLY A 49 -2.17 -7.14 -1.35
CA GLY A 49 -2.97 -7.05 -2.57
C GLY A 49 -2.41 -6.13 -3.64
N TYR A 50 -1.13 -5.78 -3.59
CA TYR A 50 -0.45 -5.06 -4.67
C TYR A 50 1.01 -5.48 -4.79
N THR A 51 1.58 -5.27 -5.97
CA THR A 51 2.99 -5.47 -6.26
C THR A 51 3.56 -4.23 -6.95
N THR A 52 4.88 -4.06 -6.91
CA THR A 52 5.58 -2.98 -7.61
C THR A 52 6.59 -3.57 -8.58
N SER A 53 6.65 -3.04 -9.81
CA SER A 53 7.60 -3.44 -10.84
C SER A 53 8.06 -2.21 -11.60
N GLY A 54 9.29 -1.79 -11.38
CA GLY A 54 9.81 -0.52 -11.90
C GLY A 54 8.93 0.66 -11.44
N SER A 55 8.41 1.44 -12.39
CA SER A 55 7.47 2.54 -12.12
C SER A 55 5.99 2.09 -12.05
N ASN A 56 5.71 0.81 -12.16
CA ASN A 56 4.34 0.31 -12.11
C ASN A 56 3.97 -0.17 -10.72
N VAL A 57 2.76 0.19 -10.28
CA VAL A 57 2.06 -0.38 -9.13
C VAL A 57 0.90 -1.21 -9.68
N ILE A 58 0.95 -2.52 -9.45
CA ILE A 58 -0.07 -3.47 -9.91
C ILE A 58 -0.93 -3.85 -8.72
N ILE A 59 -2.20 -3.48 -8.76
CA ILE A 59 -3.16 -3.61 -7.68
C ILE A 59 -4.16 -4.72 -8.03
N ASP A 60 -4.29 -5.71 -7.16
CA ASP A 60 -5.34 -6.73 -7.26
C ASP A 60 -6.62 -6.19 -6.62
N LEU A 61 -7.58 -5.80 -7.45
CA LEU A 61 -8.84 -5.23 -7.01
C LEU A 61 -9.79 -6.24 -6.35
N SER A 62 -9.50 -7.54 -6.41
CA SER A 62 -10.23 -8.58 -5.70
C SER A 62 -9.77 -8.72 -4.24
N HIS A 63 -8.60 -8.20 -3.91
CA HIS A 63 -8.04 -8.27 -2.57
C HIS A 63 -8.81 -7.36 -1.59
N SER A 64 -9.06 -7.83 -0.36
CA SER A 64 -9.85 -7.14 0.66
C SER A 64 -9.34 -5.74 1.02
N ALA A 65 -8.03 -5.49 0.89
CA ALA A 65 -7.42 -4.17 1.11
C ALA A 65 -7.99 -3.08 0.18
N PHE A 66 -8.55 -3.46 -0.98
CA PHE A 66 -9.14 -2.54 -1.96
C PHE A 66 -10.67 -2.57 -2.00
N SER A 67 -11.32 -3.24 -1.03
CA SER A 67 -12.79 -3.27 -0.92
C SER A 67 -13.39 -1.86 -0.82
N LYS A 68 -12.73 -0.94 -0.14
CA LYS A 68 -13.16 0.47 -0.07
C LYS A 68 -13.24 1.12 -1.46
N LEU A 69 -12.24 0.90 -2.32
CA LEU A 69 -12.28 1.41 -3.70
C LEU A 69 -13.46 0.83 -4.49
N GLN A 70 -13.77 -0.45 -4.28
CA GLN A 70 -14.88 -1.10 -4.97
C GLN A 70 -16.25 -0.63 -4.46
N ASN A 71 -16.40 -0.43 -3.16
CA ASN A 71 -17.68 -0.09 -2.52
C ASN A 71 -17.97 1.41 -2.53
N ASP A 72 -16.98 2.24 -2.18
CA ASP A 72 -17.13 3.69 -2.05
C ASP A 72 -16.77 4.44 -3.35
N GLY A 73 -16.21 3.72 -4.34
CA GLY A 73 -15.76 4.29 -5.60
C GLY A 73 -14.42 5.04 -5.51
N TRP A 74 -13.83 5.20 -4.34
CA TRP A 74 -12.54 5.87 -4.19
C TRP A 74 -11.80 5.43 -2.93
N MET A 75 -10.49 5.65 -2.89
CA MET A 75 -9.69 5.52 -1.67
C MET A 75 -8.41 6.36 -1.69
N ASN A 76 -7.93 6.75 -0.51
CA ASN A 76 -6.56 7.25 -0.35
C ASN A 76 -5.64 6.06 -0.08
N PHE A 77 -4.93 5.63 -1.10
CA PHE A 77 -3.95 4.55 -1.02
C PHE A 77 -2.61 5.10 -0.53
N THR A 78 -2.51 5.27 0.78
CA THR A 78 -1.41 5.98 1.45
C THR A 78 -0.07 5.28 1.29
N ALA A 79 -0.04 3.94 1.23
CA ALA A 79 1.18 3.16 1.05
C ALA A 79 1.92 3.55 -0.23
N MET A 80 1.18 3.84 -1.30
CA MET A 80 1.75 4.25 -2.59
C MET A 80 1.54 5.75 -2.88
N ARG A 81 1.11 6.52 -1.88
CA ARG A 81 0.94 7.99 -1.94
C ARG A 81 0.03 8.44 -3.08
N MET A 82 -1.05 7.73 -3.32
CA MET A 82 -1.98 8.04 -4.40
C MET A 82 -3.44 8.02 -3.95
N LEU A 83 -4.28 8.79 -4.66
CA LEU A 83 -5.73 8.67 -4.61
C LEU A 83 -6.15 7.79 -5.77
N LEU A 84 -7.02 6.83 -5.50
CA LEU A 84 -7.61 5.96 -6.50
C LEU A 84 -9.10 6.30 -6.63
N LEU A 85 -9.58 6.36 -7.86
CA LEU A 85 -10.98 6.64 -8.19
C LEU A 85 -11.48 5.62 -9.21
N LYS A 86 -12.59 5.00 -8.93
CA LYS A 86 -13.33 4.13 -9.83
C LYS A 86 -14.37 4.96 -10.57
N ILE A 87 -14.24 5.08 -11.88
CA ILE A 87 -15.18 5.81 -12.72
C ILE A 87 -16.36 4.91 -13.12
N ASP A 88 -16.04 3.67 -13.52
CA ASP A 88 -17.00 2.64 -13.87
C ASP A 88 -16.43 1.24 -13.57
N SER A 89 -17.04 0.19 -14.11
CA SER A 89 -16.62 -1.19 -13.86
C SER A 89 -15.22 -1.54 -14.36
N SER A 90 -14.69 -0.77 -15.33
CA SER A 90 -13.42 -1.05 -16.00
C SER A 90 -12.49 0.15 -16.11
N THR A 91 -12.95 1.33 -15.71
CA THR A 91 -12.20 2.58 -15.82
C THR A 91 -11.85 3.13 -14.45
N TYR A 92 -10.58 3.37 -14.26
CA TYR A 92 -10.02 3.91 -13.01
C TYR A 92 -9.13 5.11 -13.31
N ARG A 93 -9.05 6.01 -12.35
CA ARG A 93 -8.07 7.10 -12.32
C ARG A 93 -7.21 7.00 -11.07
N ALA A 94 -5.97 7.40 -11.20
CA ALA A 94 -5.04 7.50 -10.09
C ALA A 94 -4.37 8.88 -10.09
N PHE A 95 -4.20 9.44 -8.89
CA PHE A 95 -3.63 10.77 -8.71
C PHE A 95 -2.60 10.73 -7.60
N THR A 96 -1.65 11.66 -7.60
CA THR A 96 -0.89 11.91 -6.38
C THR A 96 -1.85 12.30 -5.25
N ASN A 97 -1.59 11.81 -4.04
CA ASN A 97 -2.33 12.29 -2.86
C ASN A 97 -1.69 13.54 -2.23
N LEU A 98 -0.74 14.17 -2.91
CA LEU A 98 -0.14 15.41 -2.45
C LEU A 98 -1.09 16.57 -2.74
N CYS A 99 -1.53 17.27 -1.70
CA CYS A 99 -2.35 18.45 -1.87
C CYS A 99 -1.52 19.59 -2.51
N PRO A 100 -1.94 20.10 -3.68
CA PRO A 100 -1.19 21.16 -4.37
C PRO A 100 -0.99 22.44 -3.56
N HIS A 101 -1.90 22.72 -2.61
CA HIS A 101 -1.84 23.93 -1.77
C HIS A 101 -0.76 23.85 -0.67
N ALA A 102 -0.71 22.73 0.07
CA ALA A 102 0.07 22.67 1.32
C ALA A 102 0.68 21.29 1.60
N SER A 103 0.93 20.49 0.57
CA SER A 103 1.62 19.20 0.64
C SER A 103 1.00 18.14 1.59
N GLY A 104 -0.24 18.34 2.07
CA GLY A 104 -0.97 17.36 2.89
C GLY A 104 -1.34 16.11 2.09
N ARG A 105 -1.27 14.92 2.72
CA ARG A 105 -1.50 13.64 2.03
C ARG A 105 -2.61 12.79 2.65
N LEU A 106 -2.97 13.00 3.91
CA LEU A 106 -3.76 12.02 4.65
C LEU A 106 -5.26 12.35 4.68
N LYS A 107 -5.62 13.63 4.71
CA LYS A 107 -7.00 14.07 4.91
C LYS A 107 -7.66 14.36 3.57
N TRP A 108 -8.14 13.32 2.91
CA TRP A 108 -8.87 13.43 1.66
C TRP A 108 -10.30 12.88 1.80
N SER A 109 -11.22 13.51 1.11
CA SER A 109 -12.57 13.01 0.85
C SER A 109 -12.91 13.22 -0.62
N TYR A 110 -13.90 12.48 -1.12
CA TYR A 110 -14.37 12.63 -2.50
C TYR A 110 -15.84 13.04 -2.49
N ASN A 111 -16.16 14.10 -3.20
CA ASN A 111 -17.51 14.56 -3.43
C ASN A 111 -17.98 14.05 -4.79
N THR A 112 -18.77 13.00 -4.78
CA THR A 112 -19.27 12.33 -6.00
C THR A 112 -20.16 13.26 -6.83
N SER A 113 -21.01 14.07 -6.18
CA SER A 113 -21.92 14.97 -6.91
C SER A 113 -21.18 16.10 -7.64
N ALA A 114 -20.03 16.51 -7.15
CA ALA A 114 -19.23 17.57 -7.75
C ALA A 114 -18.01 17.05 -8.52
N SER A 115 -17.77 15.73 -8.55
CA SER A 115 -16.60 15.08 -9.16
C SER A 115 -15.28 15.72 -8.72
N LYS A 116 -15.09 15.85 -7.39
CA LYS A 116 -13.93 16.55 -6.82
C LYS A 116 -13.39 15.85 -5.58
N PHE A 117 -12.08 15.79 -5.48
CA PHE A 117 -11.41 15.51 -4.22
C PHE A 117 -11.34 16.77 -3.36
N VAL A 118 -11.55 16.63 -2.06
CA VAL A 118 -11.46 17.71 -1.08
C VAL A 118 -10.34 17.40 -0.09
N CYS A 119 -9.38 18.32 0.02
CA CYS A 119 -8.30 18.23 0.98
C CYS A 119 -8.78 18.76 2.34
N GLY A 120 -8.93 17.89 3.31
CA GLY A 120 -9.48 18.21 4.64
C GLY A 120 -8.56 19.02 5.55
N TYR A 121 -7.36 19.43 5.09
CA TYR A 121 -6.51 20.34 5.87
C TYR A 121 -7.03 21.79 5.79
N HIS A 122 -7.50 22.22 4.62
CA HIS A 122 -7.95 23.60 4.41
C HIS A 122 -9.26 23.69 3.59
N GLY A 123 -9.90 22.57 3.27
CA GLY A 123 -11.16 22.56 2.53
C GLY A 123 -11.04 22.81 1.03
N HIS A 124 -9.82 22.89 0.49
CA HIS A 124 -9.63 23.11 -0.94
C HIS A 124 -10.03 21.89 -1.76
N SER A 125 -10.72 22.13 -2.86
CA SER A 125 -11.24 21.08 -3.75
C SER A 125 -10.53 21.08 -5.10
N TYR A 126 -10.34 19.88 -5.66
CA TYR A 126 -9.64 19.63 -6.91
C TYR A 126 -10.46 18.68 -7.78
N PRO A 127 -10.82 19.11 -9.00
CA PRO A 127 -11.53 18.24 -9.94
C PRO A 127 -10.74 16.96 -10.28
N ASP A 128 -11.47 15.92 -10.59
CA ASP A 128 -10.91 14.60 -10.90
C ASP A 128 -10.58 14.42 -12.40
N ASP A 129 -10.64 15.51 -13.20
CA ASP A 129 -10.43 15.50 -14.65
C ASP A 129 -8.97 15.59 -15.09
N CYS A 130 -8.03 15.69 -14.16
CA CYS A 130 -6.59 15.82 -14.39
C CYS A 130 -6.14 17.13 -15.05
N GLN A 131 -7.07 18.04 -15.35
CA GLN A 131 -6.78 19.24 -16.14
C GLN A 131 -7.14 20.53 -15.42
N THR A 132 -8.28 20.56 -14.77
CA THR A 132 -8.82 21.76 -14.14
C THR A 132 -8.12 22.04 -12.80
N SER A 133 -7.77 23.30 -12.58
CA SER A 133 -7.21 23.75 -11.32
C SER A 133 -8.24 23.72 -10.19
N GLY A 134 -7.76 23.41 -8.99
CA GLY A 134 -8.57 23.46 -7.78
C GLY A 134 -8.80 24.87 -7.26
N THR A 135 -9.58 24.99 -6.18
CA THR A 135 -9.96 26.26 -5.55
C THR A 135 -8.79 27.08 -4.97
N ALA A 136 -7.66 26.44 -4.69
CA ALA A 136 -6.44 27.12 -4.23
C ALA A 136 -5.36 27.21 -5.32
N GLY A 137 -5.76 27.03 -6.59
CA GLY A 137 -4.81 26.89 -7.69
C GLY A 137 -4.17 25.49 -7.70
N GLY A 138 -3.40 25.20 -8.74
CA GLY A 138 -2.81 23.87 -8.95
C GLY A 138 -3.86 22.80 -9.28
N LYS A 139 -3.41 21.65 -9.73
CA LYS A 139 -4.26 20.50 -10.02
C LYS A 139 -3.65 19.23 -9.42
N LEU A 140 -4.45 18.20 -9.23
CA LEU A 140 -3.94 16.87 -8.89
C LEU A 140 -3.19 16.30 -10.10
N ASN A 141 -1.94 15.89 -9.90
CA ASN A 141 -1.20 15.19 -10.92
C ASN A 141 -1.76 13.78 -11.08
N CYS A 142 -2.10 13.42 -12.32
CA CYS A 142 -2.61 12.12 -12.66
C CYS A 142 -1.49 11.16 -13.06
N TYR A 143 -1.69 9.90 -12.75
CA TYR A 143 -0.89 8.79 -13.22
C TYR A 143 -1.62 8.08 -14.36
N SER A 144 -0.87 7.49 -15.27
CA SER A 144 -1.45 6.61 -16.31
C SER A 144 -1.98 5.34 -15.64
N THR A 145 -3.14 4.87 -16.09
CA THR A 145 -3.78 3.68 -15.56
C THR A 145 -4.17 2.73 -16.68
N SER A 146 -4.11 1.44 -16.40
CA SER A 146 -4.71 0.39 -17.24
C SER A 146 -5.36 -0.66 -16.36
N TYR A 147 -6.51 -1.18 -16.81
CA TYR A 147 -7.27 -2.21 -16.09
C TYR A 147 -7.41 -3.45 -16.97
N LYS A 148 -7.09 -4.60 -16.40
CA LYS A 148 -7.27 -5.91 -17.04
C LYS A 148 -7.34 -7.01 -15.99
N ASP A 149 -8.27 -7.95 -16.14
CA ASP A 149 -8.37 -9.16 -15.33
C ASP A 149 -8.36 -8.87 -13.81
N ASN A 150 -9.21 -7.95 -13.35
CA ASN A 150 -9.26 -7.46 -11.97
C ASN A 150 -7.97 -6.82 -11.43
N LYS A 151 -7.02 -6.53 -12.29
CA LYS A 151 -5.79 -5.83 -11.92
C LYS A 151 -5.78 -4.43 -12.47
N LEU A 152 -5.51 -3.47 -11.59
CA LEU A 152 -5.29 -2.07 -11.95
C LEU A 152 -3.78 -1.81 -11.92
N THR A 153 -3.21 -1.49 -13.08
CA THR A 153 -1.83 -1.03 -13.17
C THR A 153 -1.80 0.49 -13.18
N VAL A 154 -1.03 1.07 -12.29
CA VAL A 154 -0.76 2.52 -12.20
C VAL A 154 0.70 2.75 -12.50
N THR A 155 1.01 3.54 -13.53
CA THR A 155 2.38 3.95 -13.86
C THR A 155 2.69 5.28 -13.21
N VAL A 156 3.62 5.26 -12.26
CA VAL A 156 4.09 6.45 -11.54
C VAL A 156 5.26 7.05 -12.33
N SER A 157 5.05 8.24 -12.87
CA SER A 157 6.06 8.99 -13.65
C SER A 157 6.61 10.16 -12.85
#